data_54a427ee110d377874941f09dba038a3
#
_entry.id   54a427ee110d377874941f09dba038a3
#
_cell.length_a   1.000
_cell.length_b   1.000
_cell.length_c   1.000
_cell.angle_alpha   90.00
_cell.angle_beta   90.00
_cell.angle_gamma   90.00
#
_symmetry.space_group_name_H-M   'P 1'
#
loop_
_entity.id
_entity.type
_entity.pdbx_description
1 polymer ?
#
loop_
_entity_poly.entity_id
_entity_poly.type
_entity_poly.pdbx_seq_one_letter_code
_entity_poly.pdbx_strand_id
1 'polypeptide(L)'
;LDEEKLLKTISRIQKDIWIGINNYLSPLEQMNVVNQTLFSHYQFLGLNNDDDELRYMYINNAVDALKGNHFAIGILYLCLCQQLDLPVYGVCLSAHFILARAKDYITDFDNKEENREEVLFYVNPYNKGLAFSEKEINIYLNKIGAQPSDKYFAPASNRQVLFEYVQYLI
;
A
#
# COMPACT_ATOMS: atom_id res chain seq x y z
N LEU A 1 2.40 -21.31 10.14
CA LEU A 1 3.06 -20.14 9.54
C LEU A 1 4.58 -20.39 9.54
N ASP A 2 5.20 -20.40 8.37
CA ASP A 2 6.66 -20.43 8.27
C ASP A 2 7.18 -18.98 8.17
N GLU A 3 7.44 -18.41 9.33
CA GLU A 3 7.91 -17.02 9.46
C GLU A 3 9.27 -16.80 8.78
N GLU A 4 10.19 -17.76 8.93
CA GLU A 4 11.52 -17.66 8.33
C GLU A 4 11.44 -17.61 6.79
N LYS A 5 10.61 -18.45 6.19
CA LYS A 5 10.37 -18.46 4.74
C LYS A 5 9.76 -17.14 4.27
N LEU A 6 8.78 -16.62 5.00
CA LEU A 6 8.13 -15.34 4.69
C LEU A 6 9.14 -14.20 4.71
N LEU A 7 9.93 -14.08 5.76
CA LEU A 7 10.95 -13.04 5.91
C LEU A 7 12.03 -13.14 4.83
N LYS A 8 12.48 -14.34 4.48
CA LYS A 8 13.44 -14.55 3.38
C LYS A 8 12.88 -14.10 2.03
N THR A 9 11.61 -14.40 1.76
CA THR A 9 10.96 -14.00 0.51
C THR A 9 10.82 -12.47 0.44
N ILE A 10 10.38 -11.82 1.51
CA ILE A 10 10.27 -10.36 1.58
C ILE A 10 11.65 -9.71 1.40
N SER A 11 12.69 -10.22 2.08
CA SER A 11 14.06 -9.71 1.94
C SER A 11 14.61 -9.82 0.52
N ARG A 12 14.27 -10.90 -0.19
CA ARG A 12 14.67 -11.08 -1.59
C ARG A 12 13.98 -10.05 -2.50
N ILE A 13 12.69 -9.85 -2.33
CA ILE A 13 11.94 -8.83 -3.07
C ILE A 13 12.49 -7.44 -2.80
N GLN A 14 12.78 -7.12 -1.54
CA GLN A 14 13.39 -5.86 -1.14
C GLN A 14 14.71 -5.60 -1.85
N LYS A 15 15.60 -6.60 -1.91
CA LYS A 15 16.88 -6.48 -2.61
C LYS A 15 16.70 -6.21 -4.10
N ASP A 16 15.76 -6.89 -4.74
CA ASP A 16 15.48 -6.70 -6.16
C ASP A 16 14.95 -5.28 -6.45
N ILE A 17 14.13 -4.73 -5.56
CA ILE A 17 13.69 -3.33 -5.67
C ILE A 17 14.87 -2.38 -5.44
N TRP A 18 15.67 -2.63 -4.40
CA TRP A 18 16.80 -1.77 -4.00
C TRP A 18 17.81 -1.58 -5.12
N ILE A 19 18.07 -2.62 -5.91
CA ILE A 19 18.99 -2.55 -7.06
C ILE A 19 18.53 -1.53 -8.10
N GLY A 20 17.21 -1.35 -8.27
CA GLY A 20 16.64 -0.41 -9.24
C GLY A 20 16.41 1.00 -8.72
N ILE A 21 16.48 1.23 -7.41
CA ILE A 21 16.22 2.54 -6.79
C ILE A 21 17.52 3.31 -6.58
N ASN A 22 17.51 4.61 -6.92
CA ASN A 22 18.58 5.54 -6.62
C ASN A 22 18.03 6.96 -6.35
N ASN A 23 18.87 7.83 -5.82
CA ASN A 23 18.47 9.19 -5.41
C ASN A 23 18.21 10.16 -6.57
N TYR A 24 18.50 9.78 -7.82
CA TYR A 24 18.23 10.58 -8.99
C TYR A 24 16.81 10.36 -9.55
N LEU A 25 16.16 9.29 -9.12
CA LEU A 25 14.79 9.01 -9.53
C LEU A 25 13.80 9.94 -8.82
N SER A 26 12.84 10.46 -9.57
CA SER A 26 11.69 11.16 -9.00
C SER A 26 10.85 10.23 -8.12
N PRO A 27 10.00 10.76 -7.22
CA PRO A 27 9.09 9.94 -6.44
C PRO A 27 8.24 8.96 -7.28
N LEU A 28 7.75 9.41 -8.43
CA LEU A 28 6.97 8.55 -9.32
C LEU A 28 7.81 7.44 -9.97
N GLU A 29 9.03 7.76 -10.39
CA GLU A 29 9.96 6.77 -10.94
C GLU A 29 10.37 5.72 -9.91
N GLN A 30 10.58 6.13 -8.64
CA GLN A 30 10.82 5.19 -7.54
C GLN A 30 9.65 4.21 -7.37
N MET A 31 8.42 4.71 -7.39
CA MET A 31 7.22 3.86 -7.29
C MET A 31 7.08 2.93 -8.51
N ASN A 32 7.48 3.38 -9.70
CA ASN A 32 7.50 2.54 -10.89
C ASN A 32 8.49 1.37 -10.78
N VAL A 33 9.64 1.56 -10.13
CA VAL A 33 10.58 0.45 -9.83
C VAL A 33 9.93 -0.58 -8.92
N VAL A 34 9.25 -0.15 -7.87
CA VAL A 34 8.51 -1.03 -6.96
C VAL A 34 7.43 -1.81 -7.74
N ASN A 35 6.66 -1.11 -8.56
CA ASN A 35 5.59 -1.71 -9.38
C ASN A 35 6.12 -2.75 -10.36
N GLN A 36 7.20 -2.45 -11.08
CA GLN A 36 7.80 -3.39 -12.02
C GLN A 36 8.33 -4.64 -11.31
N THR A 37 8.93 -4.49 -10.15
CA THR A 37 9.40 -5.63 -9.38
C THR A 37 8.23 -6.50 -8.91
N LEU A 38 7.24 -5.91 -8.24
CA LEU A 38 6.12 -6.66 -7.68
C LEU A 38 5.19 -7.25 -8.75
N PHE A 39 4.79 -6.45 -9.72
CA PHE A 39 3.69 -6.82 -10.62
C PHE A 39 4.15 -7.37 -11.97
N SER A 40 5.34 -7.00 -12.45
CA SER A 40 5.89 -7.54 -13.69
C SER A 40 6.88 -8.68 -13.46
N HIS A 41 7.81 -8.53 -12.54
CA HIS A 41 8.84 -9.55 -12.26
C HIS A 41 8.29 -10.70 -11.40
N TYR A 42 7.72 -10.40 -10.22
CA TYR A 42 7.12 -11.41 -9.33
C TYR A 42 5.71 -11.79 -9.71
N GLN A 43 5.03 -11.00 -10.52
CA GLN A 43 3.67 -11.25 -11.02
C GLN A 43 2.59 -11.34 -9.93
N PHE A 44 2.71 -10.53 -8.89
CA PHE A 44 1.64 -10.41 -7.90
C PHE A 44 0.33 -9.97 -8.54
N LEU A 45 -0.78 -10.55 -8.09
CA LEU A 45 -2.13 -10.24 -8.58
C LEU A 45 -3.06 -9.79 -7.44
N GLY A 46 -3.85 -8.75 -7.71
CA GLY A 46 -5.00 -8.40 -6.90
C GLY A 46 -6.17 -9.35 -7.21
N LEU A 47 -6.81 -9.87 -6.17
CA LEU A 47 -7.97 -10.76 -6.29
C LEU A 47 -9.27 -9.98 -6.16
N ASN A 48 -10.22 -10.20 -7.07
CA ASN A 48 -11.59 -9.73 -6.96
C ASN A 48 -12.37 -10.57 -5.93
N ASN A 49 -13.50 -10.01 -5.45
CA ASN A 49 -14.33 -10.52 -4.34
C ASN A 49 -15.02 -11.87 -4.62
N ASP A 50 -14.26 -12.96 -4.82
CA ASP A 50 -14.78 -14.31 -4.90
C ASP A 50 -14.38 -15.14 -3.66
N ASP A 51 -15.06 -16.26 -3.41
CA ASP A 51 -14.94 -17.09 -2.21
C ASP A 51 -13.52 -17.53 -1.84
N ASP A 52 -12.57 -17.51 -2.77
CA ASP A 52 -11.15 -17.77 -2.53
C ASP A 52 -10.42 -16.59 -1.83
N GLU A 53 -11.05 -15.44 -1.72
CA GLU A 53 -10.44 -14.21 -1.19
C GLU A 53 -10.08 -14.32 0.29
N LEU A 54 -10.89 -14.97 1.10
CA LEU A 54 -10.66 -15.15 2.53
C LEU A 54 -9.30 -15.79 2.84
N ARG A 55 -8.87 -16.73 2.03
CA ARG A 55 -7.59 -17.40 2.17
C ARG A 55 -6.41 -16.45 1.95
N TYR A 56 -6.55 -15.51 1.01
CA TYR A 56 -5.51 -14.57 0.60
C TYR A 56 -5.60 -13.20 1.26
N MET A 57 -6.43 -13.09 2.30
CA MET A 57 -6.42 -11.96 3.23
C MET A 57 -5.15 -11.96 4.10
N TYR A 58 -4.59 -13.13 4.36
CA TYR A 58 -3.39 -13.30 5.17
C TYR A 58 -2.12 -13.09 4.35
N ILE A 59 -1.23 -12.24 4.85
CA ILE A 59 0.00 -11.84 4.13
C ILE A 59 0.88 -13.02 3.75
N ASN A 60 1.04 -14.01 4.65
CA ASN A 60 1.80 -15.21 4.36
C ASN A 60 1.24 -15.99 3.17
N ASN A 61 -0.07 -16.16 3.10
CA ASN A 61 -0.73 -16.85 1.99
C ASN A 61 -0.63 -16.04 0.71
N ALA A 62 -0.75 -14.71 0.80
CA ALA A 62 -0.61 -13.82 -0.35
C ALA A 62 0.81 -13.86 -0.92
N VAL A 63 1.83 -13.86 -0.08
CA VAL A 63 3.23 -13.94 -0.50
C VAL A 63 3.55 -15.30 -1.11
N ASP A 64 3.09 -16.39 -0.53
CA ASP A 64 3.31 -17.75 -1.04
C ASP A 64 2.61 -17.97 -2.41
N ALA A 65 1.40 -17.45 -2.57
CA ALA A 65 0.61 -17.63 -3.77
C ALA A 65 0.82 -16.55 -4.84
N LEU A 66 1.55 -15.48 -4.53
CA LEU A 66 1.74 -14.28 -5.36
C LEU A 66 0.41 -13.62 -5.74
N LYS A 67 -0.57 -13.68 -4.86
CA LYS A 67 -1.88 -13.06 -5.05
C LYS A 67 -2.55 -12.76 -3.72
N GLY A 68 -3.25 -11.67 -3.64
CA GLY A 68 -3.91 -11.27 -2.40
C GLY A 68 -4.97 -10.20 -2.61
N ASN A 69 -5.72 -9.94 -1.55
CA ASN A 69 -6.65 -8.84 -1.52
C ASN A 69 -5.94 -7.48 -1.34
N HIS A 70 -6.71 -6.40 -1.34
CA HIS A 70 -6.16 -5.04 -1.24
C HIS A 70 -5.36 -4.80 0.04
N PHE A 71 -5.74 -5.38 1.19
CA PHE A 71 -4.98 -5.24 2.42
C PHE A 71 -3.67 -6.03 2.39
N ALA A 72 -3.70 -7.31 2.00
CA ALA A 72 -2.52 -8.16 2.00
C ALA A 72 -1.43 -7.63 1.04
N ILE A 73 -1.81 -7.29 -0.19
CA ILE A 73 -0.88 -6.69 -1.16
C ILE A 73 -0.47 -5.28 -0.73
N GLY A 74 -1.40 -4.48 -0.22
CA GLY A 74 -1.13 -3.13 0.24
C GLY A 74 -0.15 -3.08 1.41
N ILE A 75 -0.28 -3.95 2.40
CA ILE A 75 0.64 -4.03 3.54
C ILE A 75 2.02 -4.53 3.09
N LEU A 76 2.08 -5.52 2.21
CA LEU A 76 3.35 -5.98 1.64
C LEU A 76 4.06 -4.83 0.92
N TYR A 77 3.36 -4.12 0.06
CA TYR A 77 3.87 -2.96 -0.67
C TYR A 77 4.38 -1.87 0.28
N LEU A 78 3.58 -1.53 1.29
CA LEU A 78 3.93 -0.57 2.33
C LEU A 78 5.20 -0.96 3.08
N CYS A 79 5.30 -2.21 3.53
CA CYS A 79 6.48 -2.73 4.23
C CYS A 79 7.75 -2.61 3.37
N LEU A 80 7.67 -3.00 2.10
CA LEU A 80 8.80 -2.92 1.18
C LEU A 80 9.26 -1.47 0.98
N CYS A 81 8.33 -0.54 0.78
CA CYS A 81 8.66 0.88 0.63
C CYS A 81 9.31 1.45 1.90
N GLN A 82 8.77 1.16 3.07
CA GLN A 82 9.33 1.67 4.33
C GLN A 82 10.69 1.07 4.67
N GLN A 83 10.93 -0.20 4.34
CA GLN A 83 12.25 -0.82 4.48
C GLN A 83 13.31 -0.24 3.53
N LEU A 84 12.87 0.42 2.48
CA LEU A 84 13.73 1.11 1.50
C LEU A 84 13.82 2.62 1.77
N ASP A 85 13.38 3.07 2.92
CA ASP A 85 13.34 4.47 3.34
C ASP A 85 12.56 5.39 2.38
N LEU A 86 11.53 4.86 1.75
CA LEU A 86 10.59 5.65 0.95
C LEU A 86 9.45 6.16 1.83
N PRO A 87 9.11 7.46 1.79
CA PRO A 87 8.02 8.03 2.60
C PRO A 87 6.65 7.67 2.01
N VAL A 88 6.28 6.39 2.18
CA VAL A 88 4.99 5.82 1.78
C VAL A 88 4.21 5.40 3.01
N TYR A 89 2.93 5.71 3.04
CA TYR A 89 2.04 5.49 4.18
C TYR A 89 0.73 4.87 3.72
N GLY A 90 0.08 4.14 4.61
CA GLY A 90 -1.26 3.62 4.36
C GLY A 90 -2.32 4.71 4.46
N VAL A 91 -3.39 4.58 3.68
CA VAL A 91 -4.60 5.39 3.75
C VAL A 91 -5.80 4.46 3.75
N CYS A 92 -6.61 4.53 4.79
CA CYS A 92 -7.77 3.65 4.96
C CYS A 92 -9.02 4.33 4.40
N LEU A 93 -9.52 3.80 3.29
CA LEU A 93 -10.77 4.23 2.65
C LEU A 93 -11.87 3.24 2.97
N SER A 94 -12.67 3.49 4.00
CA SER A 94 -13.83 2.64 4.31
C SER A 94 -13.55 1.13 4.05
N ALA A 95 -13.95 0.59 2.90
CA ALA A 95 -13.73 -0.81 2.53
C ALA A 95 -12.46 -1.05 1.67
N HIS A 96 -11.64 -0.03 1.42
CA HIS A 96 -10.43 -0.12 0.61
C HIS A 96 -9.20 0.39 1.35
N PHE A 97 -8.06 -0.19 1.00
CA PHE A 97 -6.76 0.22 1.49
C PHE A 97 -5.89 0.68 0.31
N ILE A 98 -5.42 1.91 0.37
CA ILE A 98 -4.53 2.51 -0.61
C ILE A 98 -3.28 3.04 0.07
N LEU A 99 -2.32 3.51 -0.72
CA LEU A 99 -1.08 4.10 -0.23
C LEU A 99 -0.96 5.56 -0.65
N ALA A 100 -0.29 6.35 0.17
CA ALA A 100 0.09 7.73 -0.13
C ALA A 100 1.61 7.84 -0.22
N ARG A 101 2.10 8.43 -1.30
CA ARG A 101 3.50 8.84 -1.41
C ARG A 101 3.62 10.29 -0.97
N ALA A 102 4.24 10.52 0.17
CA ALA A 102 4.46 11.85 0.72
C ALA A 102 5.73 12.50 0.17
N LYS A 103 5.85 13.82 0.34
CA LYS A 103 7.07 14.59 -0.01
C LYS A 103 8.24 14.15 0.85
N ASP A 104 8.00 14.00 2.16
CA ASP A 104 8.99 13.67 3.16
C ASP A 104 8.38 12.79 4.27
N TYR A 105 9.17 12.42 5.26
CA TYR A 105 8.71 11.61 6.39
C TYR A 105 7.67 12.35 7.24
N ILE A 106 6.64 11.62 7.63
CA ILE A 106 5.62 12.07 8.56
C ILE A 106 5.90 11.44 9.92
N THR A 107 6.00 12.28 10.96
CA THR A 107 6.26 11.86 12.33
C THR A 107 5.07 12.07 13.26
N ASP A 108 4.21 13.04 12.97
CA ASP A 108 2.96 13.30 13.70
C ASP A 108 1.77 12.99 12.78
N PHE A 109 1.01 11.95 13.14
CA PHE A 109 -0.16 11.49 12.37
C PHE A 109 -1.48 12.09 12.88
N ASP A 110 -1.47 12.92 13.89
CA ASP A 110 -2.68 13.50 14.48
C ASP A 110 -3.21 14.66 13.65
N ASN A 111 -2.32 15.45 13.04
CA ASN A 111 -2.71 16.55 12.15
C ASN A 111 -3.06 16.06 10.74
N LYS A 112 -4.31 15.66 10.54
CA LYS A 112 -4.78 15.07 9.27
C LYS A 112 -4.76 16.06 8.11
N GLU A 113 -5.08 17.32 8.35
CA GLU A 113 -5.08 18.37 7.32
C GLU A 113 -3.66 18.62 6.79
N GLU A 114 -2.69 18.83 7.68
CA GLU A 114 -1.30 19.03 7.31
C GLU A 114 -0.71 17.81 6.59
N ASN A 115 -0.97 16.61 7.11
CA ASN A 115 -0.47 15.37 6.51
C ASN A 115 -1.06 15.11 5.12
N ARG A 116 -2.31 15.51 4.88
CA ARG A 116 -2.92 15.46 3.55
C ARG A 116 -2.18 16.34 2.55
N GLU A 117 -1.76 17.55 2.95
CA GLU A 117 -1.01 18.48 2.10
C GLU A 117 0.40 17.98 1.75
N GLU A 118 0.96 17.09 2.56
CA GLU A 118 2.25 16.46 2.31
C GLU A 118 2.20 15.35 1.24
N VAL A 119 1.02 14.91 0.84
CA VAL A 119 0.88 13.84 -0.16
C VAL A 119 1.13 14.37 -1.56
N LEU A 120 2.03 13.71 -2.29
CA LEU A 120 2.30 14.01 -3.70
C LEU A 120 1.27 13.33 -4.63
N PHE A 121 1.01 12.07 -4.37
CA PHE A 121 0.04 11.24 -5.09
C PHE A 121 -0.29 9.98 -4.28
N TYR A 122 -1.34 9.30 -4.70
CA TYR A 122 -1.76 8.02 -4.13
C TYR A 122 -1.39 6.87 -5.05
N VAL A 123 -1.30 5.68 -4.48
CA VAL A 123 -0.97 4.44 -5.20
C VAL A 123 -1.99 3.38 -4.86
N ASN A 124 -2.52 2.71 -5.88
CA ASN A 124 -3.41 1.58 -5.71
C ASN A 124 -2.63 0.25 -5.84
N PRO A 125 -2.23 -0.38 -4.73
CA PRO A 125 -1.46 -1.62 -4.78
C PRO A 125 -2.25 -2.79 -5.38
N TYR A 126 -3.57 -2.74 -5.28
CA TYR A 126 -4.47 -3.73 -5.83
C TYR A 126 -4.57 -3.66 -7.36
N ASN A 127 -4.39 -2.49 -7.96
CA ASN A 127 -4.35 -2.29 -9.40
C ASN A 127 -2.92 -1.96 -9.87
N LYS A 128 -2.00 -2.91 -9.64
CA LYS A 128 -0.61 -2.87 -10.11
C LYS A 128 0.15 -1.59 -9.75
N GLY A 129 -0.18 -0.98 -8.63
CA GLY A 129 0.49 0.24 -8.18
C GLY A 129 0.16 1.48 -9.00
N LEU A 130 -0.99 1.53 -9.66
CA LEU A 130 -1.46 2.69 -10.41
C LEU A 130 -1.44 3.95 -9.53
N ALA A 131 -0.75 4.99 -9.98
CA ALA A 131 -0.74 6.28 -9.32
C ALA A 131 -1.99 7.09 -9.70
N PHE A 132 -2.55 7.81 -8.72
CA PHE A 132 -3.74 8.62 -8.89
C PHE A 132 -3.75 9.81 -7.93
N SER A 133 -4.71 10.72 -8.09
CA SER A 133 -4.83 11.95 -7.30
C SER A 133 -6.04 11.90 -6.36
N GLU A 134 -6.19 12.93 -5.54
CA GLU A 134 -7.38 13.11 -4.69
C GLU A 134 -8.70 13.13 -5.47
N LYS A 135 -8.68 13.50 -6.74
CA LYS A 135 -9.88 13.54 -7.58
C LYS A 135 -10.55 12.17 -7.67
N GLU A 136 -9.76 11.12 -7.84
CA GLU A 136 -10.26 9.75 -7.92
C GLU A 136 -10.80 9.27 -6.57
N ILE A 137 -10.19 9.70 -5.45
CA ILE A 137 -10.72 9.44 -4.12
C ILE A 137 -12.08 10.12 -3.93
N ASN A 138 -12.22 11.37 -4.33
CA ASN A 138 -13.50 12.09 -4.27
C ASN A 138 -14.59 11.41 -5.09
N ILE A 139 -14.26 10.93 -6.29
CA ILE A 139 -15.20 10.17 -7.13
C ILE A 139 -15.65 8.90 -6.40
N TYR A 140 -14.74 8.16 -5.80
CA TYR A 140 -15.05 6.96 -5.02
C TYR A 140 -15.93 7.27 -3.81
N LEU A 141 -15.59 8.30 -3.02
CA LEU A 141 -16.37 8.70 -1.84
C LEU A 141 -17.80 9.12 -2.21
N ASN A 142 -17.96 9.88 -3.30
CA ASN A 142 -19.27 10.23 -3.82
C ASN A 142 -20.09 9.01 -4.23
N LYS A 143 -19.44 8.03 -4.87
CA LYS A 143 -20.11 6.79 -5.31
C LYS A 143 -20.64 5.96 -4.15
N ILE A 144 -19.93 5.92 -3.02
CA ILE A 144 -20.36 5.18 -1.83
C ILE A 144 -21.22 6.03 -0.87
N GLY A 145 -21.47 7.31 -1.18
CA GLY A 145 -22.25 8.22 -0.35
C GLY A 145 -21.54 8.65 0.95
N ALA A 146 -20.22 8.54 1.02
CA ALA A 146 -19.44 8.96 2.16
C ALA A 146 -19.24 10.48 2.17
N GLN A 147 -19.32 11.09 3.36
CA GLN A 147 -19.00 12.50 3.52
C GLN A 147 -17.49 12.71 3.41
N PRO A 148 -17.00 13.71 2.65
CA PRO A 148 -15.58 14.03 2.59
C PRO A 148 -15.01 14.35 3.98
N SER A 149 -13.84 13.79 4.28
CA SER A 149 -13.14 14.04 5.54
C SER A 149 -11.64 13.83 5.30
N ASP A 150 -10.78 14.61 5.94
CA ASP A 150 -9.33 14.51 5.79
C ASP A 150 -8.79 13.11 6.10
N LYS A 151 -9.45 12.36 6.97
CA LYS A 151 -9.07 10.97 7.28
C LYS A 151 -8.99 10.04 6.06
N TYR A 152 -9.72 10.33 4.98
CA TYR A 152 -9.71 9.55 3.75
C TYR A 152 -8.58 9.91 2.78
N PHE A 153 -7.87 10.99 3.09
CA PHE A 153 -6.77 11.50 2.26
C PHE A 153 -5.44 11.50 2.99
N ALA A 154 -5.48 11.58 4.32
CA ALA A 154 -4.29 11.72 5.15
C ALA A 154 -3.60 10.37 5.38
N PRO A 155 -2.27 10.34 5.34
CA PRO A 155 -1.47 9.23 5.80
C PRO A 155 -1.83 8.77 7.21
N ALA A 156 -1.91 7.46 7.39
CA ALA A 156 -2.12 6.81 8.68
C ALA A 156 -0.82 6.23 9.22
N SER A 157 -0.70 6.16 10.54
CA SER A 157 0.41 5.45 11.17
C SER A 157 0.32 3.94 10.92
N ASN A 158 1.44 3.24 11.01
CA ASN A 158 1.45 1.78 10.89
C ASN A 158 0.56 1.11 11.95
N ARG A 159 0.47 1.70 13.14
CA ARG A 159 -0.44 1.23 14.19
C ARG A 159 -1.90 1.30 13.75
N GLN A 160 -2.31 2.40 13.13
CA GLN A 160 -3.67 2.55 12.60
C GLN A 160 -3.92 1.57 11.46
N VAL A 161 -2.97 1.41 10.54
CA VAL A 161 -3.08 0.43 9.45
C VAL A 161 -3.27 -0.99 9.98
N LEU A 162 -2.48 -1.39 10.97
CA LEU A 162 -2.61 -2.71 11.59
C LEU A 162 -3.95 -2.89 12.32
N PHE A 163 -4.43 -1.84 12.98
CA PHE A 163 -5.75 -1.85 13.61
C PHE A 163 -6.86 -2.10 12.59
N GLU A 164 -6.88 -1.36 11.50
CA GLU A 164 -7.86 -1.53 10.41
C GLU A 164 -7.76 -2.91 9.76
N TYR A 165 -6.55 -3.41 9.56
CA TYR A 165 -6.33 -4.75 9.01
C TYR A 165 -6.87 -5.84 9.94
N VAL A 166 -6.61 -5.76 11.25
CA VAL A 166 -7.14 -6.71 12.23
C VAL A 166 -8.68 -6.64 12.28
N GLN A 167 -9.27 -5.44 12.25
CA GLN A 167 -10.73 -5.28 12.16
C GLN A 167 -11.30 -5.92 10.90
N TYR A 168 -10.60 -5.82 9.80
CA TYR A 168 -11.01 -6.44 8.54
C TYR A 168 -10.94 -7.99 8.58
N LEU A 169 -10.02 -8.57 9.35
CA LEU A 169 -9.86 -10.03 9.49
C LEU A 169 -10.89 -10.67 10.43
N ILE A 170 -11.58 -9.90 11.24
CA ILE A 170 -12.61 -10.37 12.18
C ILE A 170 -13.96 -10.47 11.50
#